data_9676bc493cd36250113fe65b66bc6073
#
_entry.id   9676bc493cd36250113fe65b66bc6073
#
_cell.length_a   1.000
_cell.length_b   1.000
_cell.length_c   1.000
_cell.angle_alpha   90.00
_cell.angle_beta   90.00
_cell.angle_gamma   90.00
#
_symmetry.space_group_name_H-M   'P 1'
#
loop_
_entity.id
_entity.type
_entity.pdbx_description
1 polymer ?
#
loop_
_entity_poly.entity_id
_entity_poly.type
_entity_poly.pdbx_seq_one_letter_code
_entity_poly.pdbx_strand_id
1 'polypeptide(L)'
;MPKFAANLTMLWNEIDFLDRFEKAASAGFTGVEYLFPYAYPKEQLAEKLATHKLVQALHNLPAGDWAAGERGIACIPGREGEFQDSVGKGIAYAKALGTQAINCLAGLTPKDAPAEKVHETLIANLKFAAAELKKAGIPFVVEAINTRDIPGFHLHNTRQTLAVLDEVGAEDIFFQYDIYHMQIMEGDLTPTIRANIARIK
;
A
#
# COMPACT_ATOMS: atom_id res chain seq x y z
N MET A 1 11.15 14.30 -15.69
CA MET A 1 10.86 12.96 -16.24
C MET A 1 10.30 12.10 -15.13
N PRO A 2 9.35 11.20 -15.40
CA PRO A 2 8.87 10.28 -14.39
C PRO A 2 10.00 9.38 -13.87
N LYS A 3 9.92 9.00 -12.59
CA LYS A 3 10.81 8.02 -11.98
C LYS A 3 10.11 6.67 -12.02
N PHE A 4 10.85 5.62 -12.31
CA PHE A 4 10.30 4.26 -12.37
C PHE A 4 10.88 3.41 -11.24
N ALA A 5 10.05 2.59 -10.61
CA ALA A 5 10.44 1.57 -9.66
C ALA A 5 10.08 0.19 -10.22
N ALA A 6 10.94 -0.79 -10.01
CA ALA A 6 10.64 -2.18 -10.34
C ALA A 6 9.87 -2.83 -9.19
N ASN A 7 8.73 -3.47 -9.48
CA ASN A 7 8.01 -4.25 -8.49
C ASN A 7 8.62 -5.65 -8.36
N LEU A 8 9.41 -5.86 -7.30
CA LEU A 8 10.13 -7.12 -7.08
C LEU A 8 9.22 -8.29 -6.67
N THR A 9 7.97 -8.03 -6.29
CA THR A 9 6.99 -9.10 -6.08
C THR A 9 6.51 -9.70 -7.39
N MET A 10 6.52 -8.91 -8.48
CA MET A 10 5.95 -9.28 -9.77
C MET A 10 6.99 -9.59 -10.84
N LEU A 11 8.20 -9.01 -10.73
CA LEU A 11 9.27 -9.17 -11.71
C LEU A 11 10.31 -10.19 -11.23
N TRP A 12 10.88 -10.94 -12.17
CA TRP A 12 11.95 -11.92 -11.95
C TRP A 12 11.60 -13.02 -10.93
N ASN A 13 10.36 -13.51 -10.99
CA ASN A 13 9.88 -14.56 -10.09
C ASN A 13 10.58 -15.92 -10.27
N GLU A 14 11.39 -16.07 -11.32
CA GLU A 14 12.23 -17.24 -11.61
C GLU A 14 13.50 -17.30 -10.76
N ILE A 15 13.85 -16.24 -10.01
CA ILE A 15 14.99 -16.18 -9.09
C ILE A 15 14.56 -15.83 -7.68
N ASP A 16 15.43 -16.11 -6.70
CA ASP A 16 15.17 -15.80 -5.30
C ASP A 16 14.96 -14.30 -5.08
N PHE A 17 14.07 -13.96 -4.15
CA PHE A 17 13.66 -12.58 -3.93
C PHE A 17 14.84 -11.64 -3.64
N LEU A 18 15.81 -12.08 -2.84
CA LEU A 18 16.97 -11.25 -2.48
C LEU A 18 17.94 -11.00 -3.65
N ASP A 19 17.87 -11.78 -4.71
CA ASP A 19 18.69 -11.60 -5.92
C ASP A 19 18.01 -10.65 -6.93
N ARG A 20 16.71 -10.39 -6.76
CA ARG A 20 15.96 -9.46 -7.61
C ARG A 20 16.42 -8.00 -7.46
N PHE A 21 17.05 -7.64 -6.34
CA PHE A 21 17.64 -6.30 -6.15
C PHE A 21 18.78 -6.04 -7.12
N GLU A 22 19.70 -6.99 -7.25
CA GLU A 22 20.77 -6.90 -8.24
C GLU A 22 20.22 -6.86 -9.68
N LYS A 23 19.21 -7.69 -9.94
CA LYS A 23 18.57 -7.75 -11.26
C LYS A 23 17.91 -6.42 -11.65
N ALA A 24 17.22 -5.77 -10.70
CA ALA A 24 16.62 -4.46 -10.92
C ALA A 24 17.68 -3.39 -11.20
N ALA A 25 18.75 -3.34 -10.41
CA ALA A 25 19.85 -2.41 -10.62
C ALA A 25 20.54 -2.64 -11.97
N SER A 26 20.81 -3.90 -12.35
CA SER A 26 21.40 -4.28 -13.63
C SER A 26 20.51 -3.93 -14.82
N ALA A 27 19.19 -3.92 -14.64
CA ALA A 27 18.21 -3.49 -15.62
C ALA A 27 18.08 -1.94 -15.72
N GLY A 28 18.82 -1.18 -14.90
CA GLY A 28 18.84 0.28 -14.92
C GLY A 28 17.80 0.96 -14.03
N PHE A 29 17.08 0.21 -13.19
CA PHE A 29 16.20 0.81 -12.19
C PHE A 29 17.01 1.43 -11.06
N THR A 30 16.53 2.58 -10.57
CA THR A 30 17.06 3.26 -9.39
C THR A 30 16.12 3.17 -8.18
N GLY A 31 14.93 2.67 -8.39
CA GLY A 31 13.92 2.44 -7.38
C GLY A 31 13.31 1.04 -7.50
N VAL A 32 12.90 0.51 -6.37
CA VAL A 32 12.18 -0.76 -6.27
C VAL A 32 10.99 -0.62 -5.33
N GLU A 33 10.00 -1.47 -5.52
CA GLU A 33 8.90 -1.70 -4.59
C GLU A 33 8.63 -3.19 -4.45
N TYR A 34 7.97 -3.59 -3.42
CA TYR A 34 7.46 -4.94 -3.22
C TYR A 34 6.35 -4.93 -2.17
N LEU A 35 5.42 -5.88 -2.28
CA LEU A 35 4.21 -5.84 -1.47
C LEU A 35 4.50 -5.90 0.02
N PHE A 36 5.28 -6.90 0.47
CA PHE A 36 5.50 -7.16 1.89
C PHE A 36 6.96 -7.49 2.19
N PRO A 37 7.67 -6.63 2.94
CA PRO A 37 9.05 -6.88 3.35
C PRO A 37 9.20 -7.88 4.51
N TYR A 38 8.13 -8.26 5.17
CA TYR A 38 8.09 -8.81 6.52
C TYR A 38 8.57 -10.25 6.68
N ALA A 39 8.83 -10.94 5.57
CA ALA A 39 9.42 -12.28 5.56
C ALA A 39 10.95 -12.26 5.77
N TYR A 40 11.58 -11.09 5.65
CA TYR A 40 13.03 -10.92 5.78
C TYR A 40 13.37 -9.92 6.88
N PRO A 41 14.51 -10.08 7.57
CA PRO A 41 15.02 -9.05 8.48
C PRO A 41 15.18 -7.72 7.74
N LYS A 42 14.71 -6.62 8.35
CA LYS A 42 14.79 -5.30 7.71
C LYS A 42 16.22 -4.84 7.44
N GLU A 43 17.17 -5.28 8.27
CA GLU A 43 18.59 -5.02 8.10
C GLU A 43 19.16 -5.65 6.82
N GLN A 44 18.74 -6.89 6.50
CA GLN A 44 19.13 -7.60 5.29
C GLN A 44 18.60 -6.90 4.03
N LEU A 45 17.35 -6.44 4.07
CA LEU A 45 16.76 -5.68 2.96
C LEU A 45 17.45 -4.32 2.78
N ALA A 46 17.76 -3.64 3.89
CA ALA A 46 18.49 -2.37 3.86
C ALA A 46 19.89 -2.53 3.27
N GLU A 47 20.59 -3.62 3.58
CA GLU A 47 21.89 -3.96 2.98
C GLU A 47 21.77 -4.17 1.47
N LYS A 48 20.75 -4.90 1.00
CA LYS A 48 20.51 -5.10 -0.44
C LYS A 48 20.24 -3.78 -1.16
N LEU A 49 19.40 -2.91 -0.59
CA LEU A 49 19.14 -1.58 -1.14
C LEU A 49 20.43 -0.74 -1.24
N ALA A 50 21.22 -0.71 -0.17
CA ALA A 50 22.48 0.04 -0.13
C ALA A 50 23.52 -0.49 -1.12
N THR A 51 23.71 -1.81 -1.17
CA THR A 51 24.65 -2.49 -2.08
C THR A 51 24.38 -2.17 -3.53
N HIS A 52 23.10 -2.18 -3.92
CA HIS A 52 22.70 -1.95 -5.31
C HIS A 52 22.28 -0.49 -5.59
N LYS A 53 22.43 0.42 -4.61
CA LYS A 53 22.08 1.86 -4.71
C LYS A 53 20.63 2.08 -5.16
N LEU A 54 19.72 1.27 -4.64
CA LEU A 54 18.29 1.32 -4.91
C LEU A 54 17.54 2.09 -3.82
N VAL A 55 16.49 2.80 -4.22
CA VAL A 55 15.55 3.47 -3.32
C VAL A 55 14.32 2.58 -3.16
N GLN A 56 13.89 2.34 -1.91
CA GLN A 56 12.60 1.71 -1.66
C GLN A 56 11.47 2.72 -1.87
N ALA A 57 10.70 2.55 -2.94
CA ALA A 57 9.62 3.48 -3.28
C ALA A 57 8.39 3.26 -2.39
N LEU A 58 7.95 2.00 -2.24
CA LEU A 58 6.72 1.64 -1.57
C LEU A 58 6.79 0.23 -0.97
N HIS A 59 6.04 0.02 0.11
CA HIS A 59 5.56 -1.30 0.54
C HIS A 59 4.21 -1.15 1.26
N ASN A 60 3.47 -2.24 1.42
CA ASN A 60 2.19 -2.25 2.12
C ASN A 60 2.39 -2.44 3.63
N LEU A 61 1.46 -1.94 4.43
CA LEU A 61 1.27 -2.43 5.80
C LEU A 61 1.02 -3.94 5.79
N PRO A 62 1.35 -4.68 6.87
CA PRO A 62 0.92 -6.08 6.99
C PRO A 62 -0.58 -6.20 6.72
N ALA A 63 -0.95 -7.12 5.84
CA ALA A 63 -2.30 -7.23 5.29
C ALA A 63 -3.11 -8.40 5.89
N GLY A 64 -2.71 -8.88 7.05
CA GLY A 64 -3.25 -10.11 7.64
C GLY A 64 -2.60 -11.37 7.05
N ASP A 65 -3.29 -12.50 7.12
CA ASP A 65 -2.83 -13.76 6.55
C ASP A 65 -3.09 -13.82 5.04
N TRP A 66 -2.11 -13.34 4.27
CA TRP A 66 -2.19 -13.32 2.80
C TRP A 66 -2.35 -14.70 2.19
N ALA A 67 -1.74 -15.73 2.79
CA ALA A 67 -1.81 -17.12 2.31
C ALA A 67 -3.20 -17.72 2.54
N ALA A 68 -3.87 -17.33 3.62
CA ALA A 68 -5.26 -17.69 3.90
C ALA A 68 -6.29 -16.87 3.09
N GLY A 69 -5.84 -15.93 2.25
CA GLY A 69 -6.70 -15.15 1.37
C GLY A 69 -7.07 -13.76 1.91
N GLU A 70 -6.51 -13.31 3.03
CA GLU A 70 -6.71 -11.93 3.49
C GLU A 70 -6.04 -10.93 2.54
N ARG A 71 -6.63 -9.76 2.41
CA ARG A 71 -6.18 -8.72 1.47
C ARG A 71 -6.13 -7.33 2.12
N GLY A 72 -5.81 -7.29 3.40
CA GLY A 72 -5.87 -6.12 4.26
C GLY A 72 -6.85 -6.31 5.40
N ILE A 73 -6.64 -5.60 6.50
CA ILE A 73 -7.45 -5.73 7.73
C ILE A 73 -8.01 -4.39 8.21
N ALA A 74 -7.78 -3.32 7.45
CA ALA A 74 -8.16 -1.98 7.88
C ALA A 74 -9.67 -1.78 8.03
N CYS A 75 -10.49 -2.49 7.24
CA CYS A 75 -11.95 -2.41 7.31
C CYS A 75 -12.61 -3.51 8.17
N ILE A 76 -11.85 -4.33 8.91
CA ILE A 76 -12.36 -5.51 9.61
C ILE A 76 -12.68 -5.17 11.08
N PRO A 77 -13.96 -5.07 11.49
CA PRO A 77 -14.33 -4.82 12.87
C PRO A 77 -13.82 -5.91 13.83
N GLY A 78 -13.32 -5.48 15.00
CA GLY A 78 -12.76 -6.37 16.02
C GLY A 78 -11.28 -6.71 15.83
N ARG A 79 -10.63 -6.21 14.75
CA ARG A 79 -9.19 -6.39 14.52
C ARG A 79 -8.40 -5.07 14.59
N GLU A 80 -8.95 -4.07 15.25
CA GLU A 80 -8.33 -2.74 15.36
C GLU A 80 -6.97 -2.80 16.05
N GLY A 81 -6.82 -3.62 17.10
CA GLY A 81 -5.53 -3.82 17.77
C GLY A 81 -4.47 -4.42 16.88
N GLU A 82 -4.82 -5.46 16.11
CA GLU A 82 -3.92 -6.07 15.11
C GLU A 82 -3.53 -5.08 14.01
N PHE A 83 -4.48 -4.26 13.57
CA PHE A 83 -4.19 -3.19 12.61
C PHE A 83 -3.19 -2.18 13.18
N GLN A 84 -3.35 -1.75 14.43
CA GLN A 84 -2.42 -0.83 15.09
C GLN A 84 -1.01 -1.43 15.21
N ASP A 85 -0.89 -2.70 15.57
CA ASP A 85 0.39 -3.41 15.59
C ASP A 85 1.02 -3.48 14.20
N SER A 86 0.20 -3.69 13.16
CA SER A 86 0.65 -3.70 11.76
C SER A 86 1.23 -2.35 11.33
N VAL A 87 0.62 -1.25 11.76
CA VAL A 87 1.13 0.12 11.52
C VAL A 87 2.50 0.30 12.18
N GLY A 88 2.65 -0.10 13.43
CA GLY A 88 3.94 -0.05 14.14
C GLY A 88 5.04 -0.84 13.44
N LYS A 89 4.71 -2.06 12.98
CA LYS A 89 5.63 -2.91 12.21
C LYS A 89 5.99 -2.27 10.87
N GLY A 90 5.01 -1.73 10.13
CA GLY A 90 5.21 -1.03 8.86
C GLY A 90 6.17 0.15 9.01
N ILE A 91 5.96 0.99 10.02
CA ILE A 91 6.83 2.14 10.32
C ILE A 91 8.28 1.69 10.63
N ALA A 92 8.44 0.62 11.42
CA ALA A 92 9.78 0.12 11.77
C ALA A 92 10.56 -0.32 10.53
N TYR A 93 9.90 -1.01 9.59
CA TYR A 93 10.51 -1.40 8.32
C TYR A 93 10.76 -0.19 7.42
N ALA A 94 9.79 0.71 7.27
CA ALA A 94 9.97 1.90 6.45
C ALA A 94 11.15 2.77 6.88
N LYS A 95 11.34 2.96 8.18
CA LYS A 95 12.49 3.69 8.72
C LYS A 95 13.83 3.01 8.40
N ALA A 96 13.89 1.69 8.51
CA ALA A 96 15.11 0.94 8.22
C ALA A 96 15.45 0.93 6.72
N LEU A 97 14.43 0.90 5.86
CA LEU A 97 14.57 0.83 4.40
C LEU A 97 14.61 2.20 3.72
N GLY A 98 14.32 3.28 4.44
CA GLY A 98 14.18 4.61 3.84
C GLY A 98 13.00 4.70 2.86
N THR A 99 11.92 3.96 3.13
CA THR A 99 10.75 3.85 2.24
C THR A 99 10.08 5.20 2.03
N GLN A 100 9.76 5.52 0.78
CA GLN A 100 9.23 6.82 0.39
C GLN A 100 7.72 6.97 0.66
N ALA A 101 6.96 5.87 0.70
CA ALA A 101 5.54 5.84 1.06
C ALA A 101 5.14 4.45 1.57
N ILE A 102 4.10 4.41 2.41
CA ILE A 102 3.46 3.15 2.84
C ILE A 102 2.02 3.12 2.33
N ASN A 103 1.64 1.98 1.71
CA ASN A 103 0.27 1.72 1.30
C ASN A 103 -0.49 0.91 2.36
N CYS A 104 -1.77 1.23 2.52
CA CYS A 104 -2.73 0.47 3.32
C CYS A 104 -3.77 -0.18 2.42
N LEU A 105 -3.81 -1.50 2.46
CA LEU A 105 -4.87 -2.28 1.86
C LEU A 105 -6.10 -2.28 2.79
N ALA A 106 -7.25 -1.83 2.26
CA ALA A 106 -8.49 -1.73 3.04
C ALA A 106 -8.96 -3.08 3.57
N GLY A 107 -8.86 -4.10 2.73
CA GLY A 107 -9.33 -5.45 3.04
C GLY A 107 -10.57 -5.87 2.26
N LEU A 108 -11.00 -7.11 2.45
CA LEU A 108 -12.26 -7.61 1.92
C LEU A 108 -13.41 -7.16 2.83
N THR A 109 -14.53 -6.73 2.24
CA THR A 109 -15.71 -6.36 3.02
C THR A 109 -16.27 -7.59 3.75
N PRO A 110 -16.31 -7.60 5.10
CA PRO A 110 -16.89 -8.71 5.85
C PRO A 110 -18.38 -8.88 5.52
N LYS A 111 -18.80 -10.11 5.22
CA LYS A 111 -20.19 -10.41 4.85
C LYS A 111 -21.16 -10.34 6.03
N ASP A 112 -20.65 -10.64 7.24
CA ASP A 112 -21.43 -10.79 8.46
C ASP A 112 -21.39 -9.56 9.36
N ALA A 113 -20.74 -8.47 8.93
CA ALA A 113 -20.67 -7.23 9.69
C ALA A 113 -21.57 -6.15 9.07
N PRO A 114 -22.27 -5.33 9.87
CA PRO A 114 -23.02 -4.19 9.38
C PRO A 114 -22.13 -3.22 8.59
N ALA A 115 -22.60 -2.77 7.43
CA ALA A 115 -21.82 -1.89 6.55
C ALA A 115 -21.33 -0.61 7.24
N GLU A 116 -22.18 -0.02 8.09
CA GLU A 116 -21.83 1.14 8.90
C GLU A 116 -20.63 0.86 9.81
N LYS A 117 -20.62 -0.30 10.47
CA LYS A 117 -19.52 -0.71 11.36
C LYS A 117 -18.22 -0.95 10.62
N VAL A 118 -18.29 -1.55 9.42
CA VAL A 118 -17.13 -1.73 8.53
C VAL A 118 -16.55 -0.37 8.13
N HIS A 119 -17.41 0.57 7.75
CA HIS A 119 -17.01 1.93 7.38
C HIS A 119 -16.38 2.69 8.56
N GLU A 120 -17.06 2.73 9.72
CA GLU A 120 -16.51 3.34 10.94
C GLU A 120 -15.14 2.78 11.31
N THR A 121 -14.98 1.46 11.23
CA THR A 121 -13.72 0.78 11.52
C THR A 121 -12.62 1.22 10.55
N LEU A 122 -12.92 1.25 9.25
CA LEU A 122 -11.96 1.72 8.24
C LEU A 122 -11.52 3.16 8.53
N ILE A 123 -12.47 4.07 8.77
CA ILE A 123 -12.17 5.49 9.04
C ILE A 123 -11.32 5.64 10.30
N ALA A 124 -11.67 4.96 11.38
CA ALA A 124 -10.92 5.01 12.65
C ALA A 124 -9.48 4.47 12.46
N ASN A 125 -9.32 3.36 11.78
CA ASN A 125 -8.02 2.75 11.51
C ASN A 125 -7.16 3.63 10.59
N LEU A 126 -7.72 4.20 9.53
CA LEU A 126 -6.97 5.11 8.65
C LEU A 126 -6.57 6.41 9.36
N LYS A 127 -7.43 6.97 10.24
CA LYS A 127 -7.06 8.12 11.09
C LYS A 127 -5.90 7.79 12.01
N PHE A 128 -5.92 6.62 12.65
CA PHE A 128 -4.82 6.16 13.49
C PHE A 128 -3.52 6.02 12.67
N ALA A 129 -3.57 5.31 11.55
CA ALA A 129 -2.40 5.10 10.69
C ALA A 129 -1.82 6.42 10.16
N ALA A 130 -2.68 7.34 9.71
CA ALA A 130 -2.26 8.66 9.23
C ALA A 130 -1.52 9.45 10.33
N ALA A 131 -2.04 9.43 11.58
CA ALA A 131 -1.41 10.11 12.69
C ALA A 131 -0.03 9.52 13.03
N GLU A 132 0.11 8.19 13.06
CA GLU A 132 1.38 7.53 13.39
C GLU A 132 2.41 7.68 12.27
N LEU A 133 2.00 7.56 11.01
CA LEU A 133 2.87 7.76 9.84
C LEU A 133 3.33 9.22 9.71
N LYS A 134 2.45 10.18 9.98
CA LYS A 134 2.81 11.62 10.05
C LYS A 134 3.90 11.88 11.10
N LYS A 135 3.76 11.33 12.32
CA LYS A 135 4.80 11.41 13.36
C LYS A 135 6.14 10.80 12.91
N ALA A 136 6.07 9.76 12.08
CA ALA A 136 7.25 9.09 11.53
C ALA A 136 7.84 9.82 10.31
N GLY A 137 7.16 10.82 9.76
CA GLY A 137 7.56 11.54 8.54
C GLY A 137 7.43 10.70 7.27
N ILE A 138 6.52 9.72 7.26
CA ILE A 138 6.33 8.79 6.15
C ILE A 138 4.99 9.10 5.47
N PRO A 139 4.98 9.40 4.16
CA PRO A 139 3.76 9.56 3.38
C PRO A 139 2.88 8.32 3.41
N PHE A 140 1.58 8.52 3.56
CA PHE A 140 0.58 7.47 3.64
C PHE A 140 -0.27 7.43 2.38
N VAL A 141 -0.42 6.26 1.77
CA VAL A 141 -1.29 6.07 0.61
C VAL A 141 -2.30 4.96 0.86
N VAL A 142 -3.45 5.06 0.20
CA VAL A 142 -4.54 4.07 0.23
C VAL A 142 -4.92 3.75 -1.21
N GLU A 143 -5.09 2.48 -1.51
CA GLU A 143 -5.29 1.98 -2.86
C GLU A 143 -6.72 1.48 -3.09
N ALA A 144 -7.24 1.76 -4.29
CA ALA A 144 -8.43 1.09 -4.81
C ALA A 144 -8.04 -0.09 -5.68
N ILE A 145 -8.61 -1.27 -5.40
CA ILE A 145 -8.28 -2.52 -6.09
C ILE A 145 -9.50 -3.06 -6.83
N ASN A 146 -9.30 -3.55 -8.06
CA ASN A 146 -10.38 -4.07 -8.88
C ASN A 146 -11.04 -5.33 -8.27
N THR A 147 -12.35 -5.41 -8.40
CA THR A 147 -13.13 -6.54 -7.87
C THR A 147 -13.19 -7.75 -8.80
N ARG A 148 -12.56 -7.67 -9.99
CA ARG A 148 -12.41 -8.82 -10.89
C ARG A 148 -11.37 -9.79 -10.36
N ASP A 149 -10.19 -9.27 -9.96
CA ASP A 149 -9.08 -10.08 -9.46
C ASP A 149 -9.20 -10.35 -7.96
N ILE A 150 -9.75 -9.37 -7.21
CA ILE A 150 -9.98 -9.49 -5.77
C ILE A 150 -11.46 -9.22 -5.46
N PRO A 151 -12.33 -10.21 -5.64
CA PRO A 151 -13.77 -10.08 -5.37
C PRO A 151 -14.03 -9.66 -3.92
N GLY A 152 -14.86 -8.63 -3.75
CA GLY A 152 -15.24 -8.12 -2.43
C GLY A 152 -14.22 -7.15 -1.80
N PHE A 153 -13.18 -6.72 -2.53
CA PHE A 153 -12.28 -5.69 -2.00
C PHE A 153 -13.05 -4.41 -1.71
N HIS A 154 -12.82 -3.85 -0.52
CA HIS A 154 -13.69 -2.81 0.04
C HIS A 154 -13.62 -1.50 -0.75
N LEU A 155 -12.41 -1.01 -1.02
CA LEU A 155 -12.17 0.20 -1.83
C LEU A 155 -11.85 -0.19 -3.27
N HIS A 156 -12.74 0.11 -4.21
CA HIS A 156 -12.60 -0.39 -5.58
C HIS A 156 -12.84 0.64 -6.69
N ASN A 157 -13.00 1.92 -6.33
CA ASN A 157 -13.11 3.00 -7.31
C ASN A 157 -12.63 4.34 -6.76
N THR A 158 -12.32 5.28 -7.65
CA THR A 158 -11.79 6.60 -7.34
C THR A 158 -12.71 7.39 -6.41
N ARG A 159 -14.00 7.47 -6.72
CA ARG A 159 -14.97 8.26 -5.95
C ARG A 159 -15.06 7.78 -4.50
N GLN A 160 -15.15 6.47 -4.31
CA GLN A 160 -15.23 5.87 -2.97
C GLN A 160 -13.95 6.14 -2.17
N THR A 161 -12.79 5.94 -2.79
CA THR A 161 -11.51 6.14 -2.11
C THR A 161 -11.33 7.59 -1.70
N LEU A 162 -11.56 8.55 -2.60
CA LEU A 162 -11.46 9.97 -2.28
C LEU A 162 -12.44 10.40 -1.18
N ALA A 163 -13.68 9.89 -1.18
CA ALA A 163 -14.64 10.16 -0.10
C ALA A 163 -14.14 9.67 1.27
N VAL A 164 -13.54 8.48 1.32
CA VAL A 164 -12.91 7.95 2.53
C VAL A 164 -11.74 8.83 2.98
N LEU A 165 -10.87 9.26 2.05
CA LEU A 165 -9.75 10.14 2.39
C LEU A 165 -10.21 11.51 2.90
N ASP A 166 -11.30 12.05 2.36
CA ASP A 166 -11.91 13.32 2.82
C ASP A 166 -12.47 13.17 4.23
N GLU A 167 -13.13 12.05 4.54
CA GLU A 167 -13.66 11.77 5.88
C GLU A 167 -12.57 11.50 6.91
N VAL A 168 -11.46 10.87 6.51
CA VAL A 168 -10.26 10.74 7.35
C VAL A 168 -9.71 12.11 7.70
N GLY A 169 -9.71 13.05 6.74
CA GLY A 169 -9.38 14.45 6.96
C GLY A 169 -7.92 14.72 7.29
N ALA A 170 -7.00 13.77 7.02
CA ALA A 170 -5.58 13.97 7.23
C ALA A 170 -4.93 14.57 5.98
N GLU A 171 -4.05 15.57 6.17
CA GLU A 171 -3.37 16.25 5.06
C GLU A 171 -2.35 15.38 4.34
N ASP A 172 -1.79 14.38 5.05
CA ASP A 172 -0.68 13.55 4.57
C ASP A 172 -1.15 12.15 4.12
N ILE A 173 -2.45 11.99 3.84
CA ILE A 173 -3.01 10.77 3.24
C ILE A 173 -3.36 11.01 1.77
N PHE A 174 -2.93 10.11 0.90
CA PHE A 174 -3.07 10.24 -0.54
C PHE A 174 -3.67 8.98 -1.15
N PHE A 175 -4.14 9.10 -2.39
CA PHE A 175 -4.62 8.00 -3.18
C PHE A 175 -3.45 7.38 -3.98
N GLN A 176 -3.17 6.11 -3.78
CA GLN A 176 -2.37 5.31 -4.70
C GLN A 176 -3.26 4.93 -5.88
N TYR A 177 -3.16 5.70 -6.96
CA TYR A 177 -3.95 5.49 -8.16
C TYR A 177 -3.28 4.45 -9.04
N ASP A 178 -3.70 3.18 -8.90
CA ASP A 178 -3.21 2.10 -9.74
C ASP A 178 -3.98 2.10 -11.07
N ILE A 179 -3.26 2.36 -12.16
CA ILE A 179 -3.80 2.43 -13.52
C ILE A 179 -4.41 1.11 -13.95
N TYR A 180 -3.80 -0.02 -13.57
CA TYR A 180 -4.31 -1.35 -13.89
C TYR A 180 -5.68 -1.58 -13.24
N HIS A 181 -5.79 -1.30 -11.95
CA HIS A 181 -7.05 -1.46 -11.23
C HIS A 181 -8.12 -0.50 -11.72
N MET A 182 -7.80 0.75 -11.91
CA MET A 182 -8.78 1.76 -12.33
C MET A 182 -9.17 1.62 -13.79
N GLN A 183 -8.31 1.09 -14.66
CA GLN A 183 -8.71 0.76 -16.03
C GLN A 183 -9.79 -0.32 -16.07
N ILE A 184 -9.72 -1.31 -15.18
CA ILE A 184 -10.74 -2.39 -15.08
C ILE A 184 -12.05 -1.85 -14.50
N MET A 185 -11.98 -0.97 -13.51
CA MET A 185 -13.14 -0.52 -12.76
C MET A 185 -13.89 0.66 -13.41
N GLU A 186 -13.15 1.59 -13.99
CA GLU A 186 -13.73 2.89 -14.39
C GLU A 186 -13.35 3.28 -15.84
N GLY A 187 -12.14 2.97 -16.29
CA GLY A 187 -11.58 3.56 -17.51
C GLY A 187 -11.35 5.06 -17.36
N ASP A 188 -11.38 5.79 -18.47
CA ASP A 188 -11.23 7.25 -18.52
C ASP A 188 -10.08 7.83 -17.66
N LEU A 189 -8.94 7.13 -17.69
CA LEU A 189 -7.81 7.34 -16.78
C LEU A 189 -7.24 8.77 -16.82
N THR A 190 -7.02 9.30 -18.03
CA THR A 190 -6.35 10.60 -18.17
C THR A 190 -7.15 11.76 -17.57
N PRO A 191 -8.44 11.93 -17.85
CA PRO A 191 -9.26 12.95 -17.19
C PRO A 191 -9.33 12.75 -15.68
N THR A 192 -9.49 11.51 -15.21
CA THR A 192 -9.56 11.20 -13.78
C THR A 192 -8.28 11.57 -13.04
N ILE A 193 -7.10 11.20 -13.59
CA ILE A 193 -5.80 11.58 -13.02
C ILE A 193 -5.64 13.10 -13.00
N ARG A 194 -5.94 13.78 -14.10
CA ARG A 194 -5.82 15.26 -14.17
C ARG A 194 -6.68 15.97 -13.13
N ALA A 195 -7.91 15.50 -12.94
CA ALA A 195 -8.83 16.09 -11.97
C ALA A 195 -8.38 15.87 -10.52
N ASN A 196 -7.64 14.78 -10.24
CA ASN A 196 -7.30 14.36 -8.88
C ASN A 196 -5.79 14.35 -8.60
N ILE A 197 -4.97 14.94 -9.46
CA ILE A 197 -3.50 14.86 -9.36
C ILE A 197 -2.94 15.35 -8.01
N ALA A 198 -3.59 16.31 -7.37
CA ALA A 198 -3.19 16.81 -6.05
C ALA A 198 -3.44 15.80 -4.90
N ARG A 199 -4.27 14.80 -5.14
CA ARG A 199 -4.64 13.74 -4.18
C ARG A 199 -3.92 12.42 -4.46
N ILE A 200 -3.28 12.29 -5.63
CA ILE A 200 -2.56 11.08 -6.08
C ILE A 200 -1.08 11.19 -5.73
N LYS A 201 -0.54 10.08 -5.24
CA LYS A 201 0.89 9.99 -4.92
C LYS A 201 1.45 8.63 -5.31
#